data_0391974237c9ae459a91bf743c473524
#
_entry.id   0391974237c9ae459a91bf743c473524
#
_cell.length_a   1.000
_cell.length_b   1.000
_cell.length_c   1.000
_cell.angle_alpha   90.00
_cell.angle_beta   90.00
_cell.angle_gamma   90.00
#
_symmetry.space_group_name_H-M   'P 1'
#
loop_
_entity.id
_entity.type
_entity.pdbx_description
1 polymer ?
#
loop_
_entity_poly.entity_id
_entity_poly.type
_entity_poly.pdbx_seq_one_letter_code
_entity_poly.pdbx_strand_id
1 'polypeptide(L)'
;PGVLIVEAMAQVGGLIVTQMPDLPKGLFVFAGIDGVRFRRPVVPGDQLLITCELLSLKRQRFGKVKGEATVDGQLACSGELMFSLVD
;
A
#
# COMPACT_ATOMS: atom_id res chain seq x y z
N PRO A 1 -8.30 12.62 6.42
CA PRO A 1 -9.03 12.21 5.22
C PRO A 1 -8.49 10.92 4.61
N GLY A 2 -9.39 10.19 3.95
CA GLY A 2 -9.06 8.90 3.38
C GLY A 2 -7.96 8.94 2.34
N VAL A 3 -7.85 10.03 1.59
CA VAL A 3 -6.81 10.19 0.56
C VAL A 3 -5.41 10.14 1.17
N LEU A 4 -5.23 10.76 2.33
CA LEU A 4 -3.94 10.75 3.02
C LEU A 4 -3.60 9.35 3.55
N ILE A 5 -4.59 8.58 3.97
CA ILE A 5 -4.38 7.21 4.40
C ILE A 5 -3.92 6.35 3.22
N VAL A 6 -4.57 6.50 2.08
CA VAL A 6 -4.22 5.78 0.86
C VAL A 6 -2.80 6.13 0.41
N GLU A 7 -2.43 7.41 0.48
CA GLU A 7 -1.08 7.84 0.15
C GLU A 7 -0.05 7.19 1.07
N ALA A 8 -0.32 7.16 2.38
CA ALA A 8 0.57 6.53 3.35
C ALA A 8 0.74 5.03 3.06
N MET A 9 -0.36 4.34 2.72
CA MET A 9 -0.29 2.92 2.34
C MET A 9 0.56 2.73 1.09
N ALA A 10 0.43 3.61 0.12
CA ALA A 10 1.22 3.53 -1.12
C ALA A 10 2.71 3.69 -0.82
N GLN A 11 3.09 4.61 0.06
CA GLN A 11 4.49 4.79 0.44
C GLN A 11 5.04 3.56 1.14
N VAL A 12 4.30 3.00 2.08
CA VAL A 12 4.73 1.79 2.80
C VAL A 12 4.85 0.61 1.83
N GLY A 13 3.86 0.42 0.95
CA GLY A 13 3.89 -0.65 -0.05
C GLY A 13 5.07 -0.53 -0.99
N GLY A 14 5.37 0.70 -1.42
CA GLY A 14 6.54 0.96 -2.26
C GLY A 14 7.85 0.61 -1.57
N LEU A 15 7.99 0.91 -0.28
CA LEU A 15 9.17 0.53 0.49
C LEU A 15 9.32 -0.99 0.56
N ILE A 16 8.25 -1.73 0.76
CA ILE A 16 8.29 -3.19 0.78
C ILE A 16 8.83 -3.72 -0.54
N VAL A 17 8.30 -3.23 -1.65
CA VAL A 17 8.72 -3.67 -2.98
C VAL A 17 10.20 -3.37 -3.23
N THR A 18 10.68 -2.19 -2.83
CA THR A 18 12.08 -1.80 -3.06
C THR A 18 13.07 -2.55 -2.17
N GLN A 19 12.60 -3.15 -1.08
CA GLN A 19 13.46 -3.90 -0.16
C GLN A 19 13.61 -5.38 -0.52
N MET A 20 12.92 -5.85 -1.54
CA MET A 20 12.97 -7.26 -1.93
C MET A 20 14.26 -7.56 -2.69
N PRO A 21 15.06 -8.59 -2.24
CA PRO A 21 16.39 -8.81 -2.80
C PRO A 21 16.41 -9.34 -4.25
N ASP A 22 15.33 -9.99 -4.67
CA ASP A 22 15.27 -10.64 -5.99
C ASP A 22 14.66 -9.76 -7.07
N LEU A 23 14.39 -8.49 -6.76
CA LEU A 23 13.78 -7.59 -7.71
C LEU A 23 14.82 -6.89 -8.59
N PRO A 24 14.52 -6.67 -9.86
CA PRO A 24 15.40 -5.89 -10.72
C PRO A 24 15.55 -4.48 -10.18
N LYS A 25 16.73 -3.92 -10.37
CA LYS A 25 16.98 -2.53 -9.99
C LYS A 25 16.22 -1.61 -10.96
N GLY A 26 15.43 -0.74 -10.40
CA GLY A 26 14.66 0.21 -11.16
C GLY A 26 13.73 0.98 -10.24
N LEU A 27 12.95 1.84 -10.82
CA LEU A 27 12.00 2.66 -10.09
C LEU A 27 10.61 2.05 -10.19
N PHE A 28 10.04 1.68 -9.05
CA PHE A 28 8.62 1.30 -9.00
C PHE A 28 7.78 2.54 -8.76
N VAL A 29 6.75 2.71 -9.58
CA VAL A 29 5.81 3.81 -9.44
C VAL A 29 4.43 3.27 -9.10
N PHE A 30 3.69 4.04 -8.34
CA PHE A 30 2.31 3.73 -8.00
C PHE A 30 1.47 3.80 -9.27
N ALA A 31 0.87 2.69 -9.67
CA ALA A 31 0.13 2.58 -10.93
C ALA A 31 -1.38 2.65 -10.74
N GLY A 32 -1.88 2.31 -9.57
CA GLY A 32 -3.30 2.36 -9.32
C GLY A 32 -3.69 1.78 -7.99
N ILE A 33 -4.97 1.89 -7.67
CA ILE A 33 -5.54 1.36 -6.45
C ILE A 33 -6.89 0.75 -6.78
N ASP A 34 -7.21 -0.36 -6.14
CA ASP A 34 -8.46 -1.07 -6.35
C ASP A 34 -9.05 -1.52 -5.03
N GLY A 35 -10.36 -1.67 -4.97
CA GLY A 35 -11.05 -2.21 -3.80
C GLY A 35 -10.87 -1.41 -2.52
N VAL A 36 -10.72 -0.08 -2.63
CA VAL A 36 -10.57 0.77 -1.44
C VAL A 36 -11.88 0.76 -0.66
N ARG A 37 -11.77 0.49 0.63
CA ARG A 37 -12.92 0.49 1.54
C ARG A 37 -12.57 1.27 2.81
N PHE A 38 -13.39 2.26 3.11
CA PHE A 38 -13.30 3.01 4.36
C PHE A 38 -14.34 2.46 5.32
N ARG A 39 -13.88 1.91 6.43
CA ARG A 39 -14.75 1.21 7.39
C ARG A 39 -15.15 2.07 8.57
N ARG A 40 -14.32 3.04 8.91
CA ARG A 40 -14.59 3.96 10.01
C ARG A 40 -13.80 5.24 9.80
N PRO A 41 -14.31 6.37 10.30
CA PRO A 41 -13.58 7.63 10.19
C PRO A 41 -12.32 7.61 11.05
N VAL A 42 -11.29 8.29 10.56
CA VAL A 42 -10.06 8.54 11.30
C VAL A 42 -10.02 10.03 11.60
N VAL A 43 -9.83 10.38 12.87
CA VAL A 43 -9.83 11.76 13.31
C VAL A 43 -8.42 12.16 13.77
N PRO A 44 -8.14 13.47 13.83
CA PRO A 44 -6.85 13.94 14.35
C PRO A 44 -6.59 13.38 15.75
N GLY A 45 -5.35 12.91 15.98
CA GLY A 45 -4.97 12.27 17.22
C GLY A 45 -5.03 10.76 17.20
N ASP A 46 -5.71 10.14 16.23
CA ASP A 46 -5.70 8.69 16.07
C ASP A 46 -4.32 8.23 15.60
N GLN A 47 -3.84 7.12 16.18
CA GLN A 47 -2.63 6.49 15.71
C GLN A 47 -2.98 5.40 14.70
N LEU A 48 -2.45 5.56 13.49
CA LEU A 48 -2.66 4.58 12.42
C LEU A 48 -1.54 3.57 12.41
N LEU A 49 -1.89 2.31 12.42
CA LEU A 49 -0.96 1.23 12.10
C LEU A 49 -1.24 0.80 10.67
N ILE A 50 -0.25 0.94 9.81
CA ILE A 50 -0.38 0.59 8.40
C ILE A 50 0.43 -0.67 8.14
N THR A 51 -0.24 -1.68 7.59
CA THR A 51 0.41 -2.93 7.20
C THR A 51 0.18 -3.17 5.72
N CYS A 52 1.20 -3.72 5.07
CA CYS A 52 1.13 -4.05 3.65
C CYS A 52 1.64 -5.46 3.42
N GLU A 53 1.00 -6.15 2.50
CA GLU A 53 1.36 -7.52 2.14
C GLU A 53 1.45 -7.61 0.62
N LEU A 54 2.57 -8.15 0.13
CA LEU A 54 2.72 -8.38 -1.31
C LEU A 54 1.82 -9.55 -1.71
N LEU A 55 0.87 -9.30 -2.61
CA LEU A 55 -0.04 -10.31 -3.10
C LEU A 55 0.50 -11.01 -4.34
N SER A 56 1.12 -10.26 -5.24
CA SER A 56 1.67 -10.83 -6.46
C SER A 56 2.74 -9.92 -7.03
N LEU A 57 3.65 -10.53 -7.78
CA LEU A 57 4.66 -9.82 -8.54
C LEU A 57 4.78 -10.54 -9.88
N LYS A 58 4.25 -9.91 -10.94
CA LYS A 58 4.22 -10.52 -12.27
C LYS A 58 5.37 -9.98 -13.10
N ARG A 59 6.13 -10.88 -13.70
CA ARG A 59 7.25 -10.57 -14.60
C ARG A 59 8.27 -9.64 -13.98
N GLN A 60 8.31 -9.59 -12.65
CA GLN A 60 9.17 -8.67 -11.89
C GLN A 60 8.95 -7.20 -12.26
N ARG A 61 7.79 -6.86 -12.83
CA ARG A 61 7.44 -5.50 -13.25
C ARG A 61 6.17 -4.98 -12.63
N PHE A 62 5.22 -5.86 -12.32
CA PHE A 62 3.90 -5.45 -11.84
C PHE A 62 3.65 -6.07 -10.47
N GLY A 63 3.63 -5.23 -9.46
CA GLY A 63 3.37 -5.65 -8.09
C GLY A 63 1.99 -5.26 -7.63
N LYS A 64 1.36 -6.14 -6.86
CA LYS A 64 0.11 -5.85 -6.18
C LYS A 64 0.30 -6.06 -4.70
N VAL A 65 -0.06 -5.06 -3.92
CA VAL A 65 0.13 -5.03 -2.47
C VAL A 65 -1.22 -4.79 -1.82
N LYS A 66 -1.54 -5.58 -0.80
CA LYS A 66 -2.72 -5.33 0.03
C LYS A 66 -2.31 -4.41 1.18
N GLY A 67 -2.98 -3.28 1.30
CA GLY A 67 -2.75 -2.33 2.37
C GLY A 67 -3.92 -2.30 3.33
N GLU A 68 -3.60 -2.20 4.62
CA GLU A 68 -4.60 -2.06 5.67
C GLU A 68 -4.13 -1.01 6.67
N ALA A 69 -5.04 -0.14 7.09
CA ALA A 69 -4.80 0.85 8.12
C ALA A 69 -5.75 0.58 9.28
N THR A 70 -5.21 0.44 10.48
CA THR A 70 -6.00 0.19 11.68
C THR A 70 -5.82 1.29 12.70
N VAL A 71 -6.86 1.50 13.51
CA VAL A 71 -6.84 2.39 14.67
C VAL A 71 -7.27 1.56 15.88
N ASP A 72 -6.43 1.48 16.89
CA ASP A 72 -6.70 0.70 18.10
C ASP A 72 -7.09 -0.75 17.78
N GLY A 73 -6.42 -1.35 16.80
CA GLY A 73 -6.67 -2.71 16.39
C GLY A 73 -7.90 -2.92 15.52
N GLN A 74 -8.63 -1.86 15.19
CA GLN A 74 -9.81 -1.95 14.35
C GLN A 74 -9.53 -1.43 12.95
N LEU A 75 -9.96 -2.18 11.94
CA LEU A 75 -9.73 -1.83 10.55
C LEU A 75 -10.47 -0.53 10.20
N ALA A 76 -9.73 0.47 9.76
CA ALA A 76 -10.29 1.75 9.34
C ALA A 76 -10.35 1.88 7.82
N CYS A 77 -9.35 1.35 7.13
CA CYS A 77 -9.27 1.45 5.68
C CYS A 77 -8.49 0.26 5.13
N SER A 78 -8.88 -0.20 3.94
CA SER A 78 -8.13 -1.25 3.22
C SER A 78 -8.18 -0.99 1.73
N GLY A 79 -7.25 -1.58 1.00
CA GLY A 79 -7.23 -1.48 -0.45
C GLY A 79 -6.10 -2.31 -1.04
N GLU A 80 -6.16 -2.50 -2.35
CA GLU A 80 -5.08 -3.14 -3.10
C GLU A 80 -4.39 -2.08 -3.94
N LEU A 81 -3.08 -1.99 -3.79
CA LEU A 81 -2.27 -0.99 -4.48
C LEU A 81 -1.43 -1.69 -5.53
N MET A 82 -1.36 -1.09 -6.70
CA MET A 82 -0.62 -1.64 -7.83
C MET A 82 0.56 -0.75 -8.15
N PHE A 83 1.69 -1.39 -8.37
CA PHE A 83 2.93 -0.71 -8.71
C PHE A 83 3.48 -1.29 -10.01
N SER A 84 4.16 -0.46 -10.78
CA SER A 84 4.86 -0.93 -11.96
C SER A 84 6.30 -0.46 -11.95
N LEU A 85 7.19 -1.29 -12.51
CA LEU A 85 8.60 -0.97 -12.66
C LEU A 85 8.77 -0.10 -13.90
N VAL A 86 9.46 1.00 -13.73
CA VAL A 86 9.84 1.89 -14.83
C VAL A 86 11.35 1.81 -15.00
N ASP A 87 11.78 1.47 -16.19
CA ASP A 87 13.19 1.35 -16.53
C ASP A 87 13.83 2.73 -16.76
#